data_96b8d63ead01e99a7d553bf5fccf40f7
#
_entry.id   96b8d63ead01e99a7d553bf5fccf40f7
#
_cell.length_a   1.000
_cell.length_b   1.000
_cell.length_c   1.000
_cell.angle_alpha   90.00
_cell.angle_beta   90.00
_cell.angle_gamma   90.00
#
_symmetry.space_group_name_H-M   'P 1'
#
loop_
_entity.id
_entity.type
_entity.pdbx_description
1 polymer ?
#
loop_
_entity_poly.entity_id
_entity_poly.type
_entity_poly.pdbx_seq_one_letter_code
_entity_poly.pdbx_strand_id
1 'polypeptide(L)'
;MHISSKILTIGYWLLAIGFFFTSCRGDEVVYPTIGTHVTDEVRQGGLYVLCEGNMGSNKARLDYLNLETGMYYSNWYGAQNPRQMKELGDVGNDIQQYGHRLYAVINCSHKVEVMDLQARHIGQIELPNCRYMAFYGDKLYVSAYVGSIADPEMLGSVYEVDTATLQVKREVKVGHQPDELCVLGDKLYVCNSGGYLTNRYDSTVSVIDLNAFTEVEKITVGLNPARMRKDNSGHLWICCQGNYGNAKPNIVIIDNTTALKRIETPCANISIQGTTAYVIDNEANVLRAFSTIDFTEQPQPVDIKNYEHPYGLLATSDVLYITDAKNYVSSGVLHCYGYDGTEHWSAKTGDIPGHLCRVTGEYDLYPDTTKQDTTPVYSPYITRVYEYVPAMGQFINTMPAYEEGDNAETMCRKCEQAIANNARGMICLGGWGGYVTFGFDHAVENKEGKDIQILGNAFYMSGSDTYGSSEPGIVLVSRDDNQNGLPDDIWYELKGSLYDDPLTDHHFTRTYTRAGDTLQNPFHKQPYYPQWITADEITFTGAKLPPQSEKINNQNVQRILEYGYVDNKPNSDQDGTSFDISWAVDADGRPVNLLHVDFIRVYTAIDEVLSATGELSTELQGAIDLHIEQ
;
A
#
# COMPACT_ATOMS: atom_id res chain seq x y z
N MET A 1 -22.35 -45.43 43.98
CA MET A 1 -22.78 -45.13 42.64
C MET A 1 -22.93 -43.60 42.40
N HIS A 2 -22.06 -42.77 43.03
CA HIS A 2 -22.12 -41.30 42.96
C HIS A 2 -20.82 -40.62 42.50
N ILE A 3 -19.81 -41.44 42.12
CA ILE A 3 -18.46 -40.91 41.71
C ILE A 3 -18.39 -40.80 40.16
N SER A 4 -19.19 -41.52 39.40
CA SER A 4 -19.12 -41.52 37.92
C SER A 4 -19.70 -40.26 37.25
N SER A 5 -20.68 -39.59 37.89
CA SER A 5 -21.30 -38.39 37.27
C SER A 5 -20.45 -37.12 37.36
N LYS A 6 -19.64 -36.98 38.42
CA LYS A 6 -18.74 -35.85 38.61
C LYS A 6 -17.54 -35.89 37.65
N ILE A 7 -17.03 -37.08 37.34
CA ILE A 7 -15.93 -37.27 36.40
C ILE A 7 -16.38 -36.96 34.98
N LEU A 8 -17.61 -37.32 34.61
CA LEU A 8 -18.17 -36.99 33.28
C LEU A 8 -18.40 -35.50 33.14
N THR A 9 -18.87 -34.80 34.19
CA THR A 9 -19.07 -33.34 34.15
C THR A 9 -17.78 -32.57 34.03
N ILE A 10 -16.71 -33.00 34.73
CA ILE A 10 -15.37 -32.39 34.61
C ILE A 10 -14.76 -32.65 33.21
N GLY A 11 -14.99 -33.85 32.64
CA GLY A 11 -14.56 -34.17 31.28
C GLY A 11 -15.23 -33.27 30.21
N TYR A 12 -16.52 -32.98 30.36
CA TYR A 12 -17.25 -32.05 29.46
C TYR A 12 -16.76 -30.60 29.61
N TRP A 13 -16.45 -30.14 30.82
CA TRP A 13 -15.90 -28.81 31.05
C TRP A 13 -14.46 -28.66 30.51
N LEU A 14 -13.63 -29.69 30.63
CA LEU A 14 -12.30 -29.70 30.04
C LEU A 14 -12.35 -29.79 28.50
N LEU A 15 -13.32 -30.50 27.90
CA LEU A 15 -13.55 -30.50 26.46
C LEU A 15 -14.09 -29.14 25.98
N ALA A 16 -15.01 -28.52 26.72
CA ALA A 16 -15.53 -27.19 26.37
C ALA A 16 -14.44 -26.10 26.48
N ILE A 17 -13.57 -26.18 27.47
CA ILE A 17 -12.40 -25.27 27.60
C ILE A 17 -11.39 -25.53 26.48
N GLY A 18 -11.17 -26.79 26.06
CA GLY A 18 -10.32 -27.14 24.92
C GLY A 18 -10.82 -26.58 23.58
N PHE A 19 -12.14 -26.42 23.40
CA PHE A 19 -12.71 -25.81 22.18
C PHE A 19 -12.65 -24.28 22.17
N PHE A 20 -12.49 -23.63 23.32
CA PHE A 20 -12.31 -22.17 23.37
C PHE A 20 -10.86 -21.71 23.14
N PHE A 21 -9.88 -22.61 23.20
CA PHE A 21 -8.46 -22.28 22.96
C PHE A 21 -7.93 -22.69 21.58
N THR A 22 -8.77 -23.25 20.70
CA THR A 22 -8.38 -23.56 19.31
C THR A 22 -8.77 -22.49 18.31
N SER A 23 -9.15 -21.28 18.76
CA SER A 23 -9.20 -20.09 17.94
C SER A 23 -7.92 -19.25 18.09
N CYS A 24 -6.76 -19.89 18.14
CA CYS A 24 -5.56 -19.25 17.67
C CYS A 24 -5.65 -19.24 16.14
N ARG A 25 -6.07 -18.12 15.56
CA ARG A 25 -5.62 -17.74 14.22
C ARG A 25 -4.09 -17.86 14.30
N GLY A 26 -3.53 -18.83 13.59
CA GLY A 26 -2.11 -18.79 13.33
C GLY A 26 -1.87 -17.43 12.69
N ASP A 27 -0.99 -16.63 13.27
CA ASP A 27 -0.50 -15.45 12.57
C ASP A 27 -0.01 -15.93 11.23
N GLU A 28 -0.77 -15.63 10.17
CA GLU A 28 -0.27 -15.83 8.83
C GLU A 28 0.97 -14.96 8.74
N VAL A 29 2.11 -15.59 8.65
CA VAL A 29 3.38 -14.90 8.38
C VAL A 29 3.15 -14.13 7.09
N VAL A 30 3.19 -12.81 7.16
CA VAL A 30 3.14 -11.98 5.96
C VAL A 30 4.44 -12.23 5.23
N TYR A 31 4.39 -13.13 4.27
CA TYR A 31 5.49 -13.29 3.33
C TYR A 31 5.59 -11.99 2.53
N PRO A 32 6.81 -11.46 2.33
CA PRO A 32 6.99 -10.32 1.44
C PRO A 32 6.32 -10.62 0.10
N THR A 33 5.66 -9.64 -0.47
CA THR A 33 5.00 -9.78 -1.77
C THR A 33 6.07 -10.02 -2.82
N ILE A 34 6.24 -11.28 -3.22
CA ILE A 34 7.19 -11.63 -4.27
C ILE A 34 6.54 -11.27 -5.59
N GLY A 35 7.15 -10.35 -6.32
CA GLY A 35 6.77 -10.04 -7.69
C GLY A 35 7.04 -11.24 -8.60
N THR A 36 6.13 -11.52 -9.51
CA THR A 36 6.31 -12.51 -10.58
C THR A 36 6.42 -11.78 -11.90
N HIS A 37 7.54 -11.93 -12.61
CA HIS A 37 7.68 -11.37 -13.94
C HIS A 37 6.73 -12.07 -14.91
N VAL A 38 5.87 -11.34 -15.58
CA VAL A 38 4.82 -11.89 -16.46
C VAL A 38 4.96 -11.46 -17.92
N THR A 39 5.66 -10.35 -18.19
CA THR A 39 5.83 -9.83 -19.54
C THR A 39 7.07 -8.96 -19.70
N ASP A 40 7.72 -9.04 -20.85
CA ASP A 40 8.77 -8.09 -21.28
C ASP A 40 8.21 -6.90 -22.08
N GLU A 41 6.90 -6.85 -22.27
CA GLU A 41 6.25 -5.74 -22.96
C GLU A 41 6.10 -4.55 -22.01
N VAL A 42 6.85 -3.50 -22.27
CA VAL A 42 6.83 -2.27 -21.47
C VAL A 42 5.69 -1.37 -21.92
N ARG A 43 4.87 -0.92 -20.95
CA ARG A 43 3.82 0.08 -21.12
C ARG A 43 3.84 1.05 -19.93
N GLN A 44 3.41 2.28 -20.14
CA GLN A 44 3.40 3.28 -19.08
C GLN A 44 2.35 2.96 -18.01
N GLY A 45 2.69 3.18 -16.73
CA GLY A 45 1.81 3.07 -15.58
C GLY A 45 1.61 1.65 -15.06
N GLY A 46 0.47 1.40 -14.42
CA GLY A 46 0.15 0.14 -13.77
C GLY A 46 -1.28 -0.32 -14.00
N LEU A 47 -1.54 -1.56 -13.63
CA LEU A 47 -2.88 -2.16 -13.65
C LEU A 47 -3.19 -2.75 -12.28
N TYR A 48 -4.23 -2.24 -11.63
CA TYR A 48 -4.79 -2.82 -10.41
C TYR A 48 -5.84 -3.87 -10.73
N VAL A 49 -5.80 -4.98 -10.00
CA VAL A 49 -6.79 -6.06 -10.06
C VAL A 49 -7.42 -6.21 -8.69
N LEU A 50 -8.65 -5.76 -8.54
CA LEU A 50 -9.43 -5.97 -7.32
C LEU A 50 -10.07 -7.35 -7.38
N CYS A 51 -9.63 -8.23 -6.50
CA CYS A 51 -10.17 -9.55 -6.28
C CYS A 51 -11.24 -9.46 -5.19
N GLU A 52 -12.49 -9.82 -5.52
CA GLU A 52 -13.63 -9.63 -4.61
C GLU A 52 -13.49 -10.44 -3.32
N GLY A 53 -12.98 -11.66 -3.41
CA GLY A 53 -13.02 -12.64 -2.33
C GLY A 53 -14.44 -13.19 -2.11
N ASN A 54 -14.56 -14.23 -1.32
CA ASN A 54 -15.86 -14.82 -0.98
C ASN A 54 -16.51 -14.10 0.20
N MET A 55 -17.81 -13.82 0.11
CA MET A 55 -18.57 -13.17 1.17
C MET A 55 -18.40 -13.89 2.52
N GLY A 56 -18.10 -13.13 3.55
CA GLY A 56 -17.83 -13.62 4.90
C GLY A 56 -16.42 -14.18 5.12
N SER A 57 -15.56 -14.17 4.08
CA SER A 57 -14.17 -14.65 4.19
C SER A 57 -13.18 -13.58 4.59
N ASN A 58 -13.54 -12.31 4.43
CA ASN A 58 -12.65 -11.14 4.62
C ASN A 58 -11.38 -11.25 3.77
N LYS A 59 -11.52 -11.60 2.48
CA LYS A 59 -10.40 -11.87 1.56
C LYS A 59 -10.40 -11.00 0.31
N ALA A 60 -11.10 -9.85 0.33
CA ALA A 60 -10.93 -8.88 -0.74
C ALA A 60 -9.46 -8.46 -0.80
N ARG A 61 -8.88 -8.49 -2.00
CA ARG A 61 -7.45 -8.30 -2.22
C ARG A 61 -7.21 -7.41 -3.42
N LEU A 62 -6.22 -6.56 -3.32
CA LEU A 62 -5.77 -5.72 -4.43
C LEU A 62 -4.40 -6.23 -4.91
N ASP A 63 -4.35 -6.73 -6.14
CA ASP A 63 -3.13 -7.10 -6.84
C ASP A 63 -2.70 -5.95 -7.76
N TYR A 64 -1.41 -5.89 -8.11
CA TYR A 64 -0.84 -4.83 -8.94
C TYR A 64 0.11 -5.41 -10.00
N LEU A 65 -0.05 -4.97 -11.24
CA LEU A 65 0.91 -5.18 -12.31
C LEU A 65 1.59 -3.85 -12.63
N ASN A 66 2.88 -3.78 -12.41
CA ASN A 66 3.71 -2.70 -12.93
C ASN A 66 3.93 -2.93 -14.44
N LEU A 67 3.33 -2.10 -15.27
CA LEU A 67 3.39 -2.25 -16.73
C LEU A 67 4.72 -1.79 -17.32
N GLU A 68 5.53 -1.06 -16.57
CA GLU A 68 6.86 -0.61 -17.02
C GLU A 68 7.93 -1.70 -16.82
N THR A 69 7.76 -2.53 -15.79
CA THR A 69 8.70 -3.59 -15.45
C THR A 69 8.18 -5.00 -15.76
N GLY A 70 6.89 -5.15 -16.09
CA GLY A 70 6.24 -6.44 -16.29
C GLY A 70 6.09 -7.29 -15.03
N MET A 71 6.27 -6.69 -13.85
CA MET A 71 6.18 -7.38 -12.56
C MET A 71 4.76 -7.36 -12.02
N TYR A 72 4.22 -8.54 -11.70
CA TYR A 72 2.91 -8.73 -11.07
C TYR A 72 3.06 -9.04 -9.58
N TYR A 73 2.43 -8.24 -8.74
CA TYR A 73 2.47 -8.34 -7.29
C TYR A 73 1.11 -8.76 -6.73
N SER A 74 1.07 -9.87 -6.01
CA SER A 74 -0.12 -10.33 -5.29
C SER A 74 -0.27 -9.61 -3.96
N ASN A 75 -1.51 -9.26 -3.60
CA ASN A 75 -1.84 -8.57 -2.34
C ASN A 75 -1.03 -7.28 -2.11
N TRP A 76 -0.97 -6.46 -3.14
CA TRP A 76 -0.22 -5.21 -3.11
C TRP A 76 -0.67 -4.26 -2.00
N TYR A 77 -1.99 -4.15 -1.76
CA TYR A 77 -2.51 -3.34 -0.65
C TYR A 77 -1.93 -3.77 0.71
N GLY A 78 -1.91 -5.06 0.99
CA GLY A 78 -1.33 -5.57 2.24
C GLY A 78 0.16 -5.29 2.37
N ALA A 79 0.91 -5.34 1.25
CA ALA A 79 2.33 -5.01 1.22
C ALA A 79 2.59 -3.52 1.47
N GLN A 80 1.76 -2.64 0.86
CA GLN A 80 1.89 -1.19 1.02
C GLN A 80 1.37 -0.68 2.37
N ASN A 81 0.59 -1.48 3.11
CA ASN A 81 -0.05 -1.08 4.36
C ASN A 81 0.21 -2.08 5.50
N PRO A 82 1.46 -2.39 5.84
CA PRO A 82 1.79 -3.45 6.81
C PRO A 82 1.31 -3.16 8.23
N ARG A 83 0.91 -1.92 8.53
CA ARG A 83 0.35 -1.49 9.82
C ARG A 83 -1.17 -1.42 9.84
N GLN A 84 -1.81 -1.52 8.69
CA GLN A 84 -3.26 -1.63 8.56
C GLN A 84 -3.67 -3.11 8.71
N MET A 85 -4.98 -3.37 8.73
CA MET A 85 -5.43 -4.76 8.65
C MET A 85 -4.93 -5.38 7.33
N LYS A 86 -4.41 -6.60 7.40
CA LYS A 86 -3.73 -7.30 6.28
C LYS A 86 -4.60 -7.45 5.03
N GLU A 87 -5.90 -7.53 5.22
CA GLU A 87 -6.88 -7.64 4.14
C GLU A 87 -7.53 -6.29 3.88
N LEU A 88 -7.82 -6.03 2.61
CA LEU A 88 -8.57 -4.85 2.19
C LEU A 88 -9.98 -4.83 2.79
N GLY A 89 -10.55 -6.01 3.07
CA GLY A 89 -11.85 -6.22 3.69
C GLY A 89 -12.62 -7.39 3.09
N ASP A 90 -13.95 -7.34 3.17
CA ASP A 90 -14.85 -8.39 2.68
C ASP A 90 -15.67 -7.91 1.48
N VAL A 91 -15.50 -8.57 0.35
CA VAL A 91 -16.11 -8.32 -0.97
C VAL A 91 -15.76 -6.96 -1.59
N GLY A 92 -14.76 -6.96 -2.47
CA GLY A 92 -14.40 -5.79 -3.31
C GLY A 92 -15.35 -5.66 -4.52
N ASN A 93 -16.03 -4.53 -4.66
CA ASN A 93 -17.08 -4.36 -5.69
C ASN A 93 -16.74 -3.39 -6.81
N ASP A 94 -15.85 -2.44 -6.58
CA ASP A 94 -15.43 -1.46 -7.59
C ASP A 94 -14.08 -0.86 -7.23
N ILE A 95 -13.30 -0.49 -8.25
CA ILE A 95 -12.05 0.24 -8.09
C ILE A 95 -11.91 1.25 -9.21
N GLN A 96 -11.62 2.50 -8.87
CA GLN A 96 -11.42 3.58 -9.83
C GLN A 96 -10.30 4.51 -9.39
N GLN A 97 -9.53 5.00 -10.35
CA GLN A 97 -8.65 6.15 -10.16
C GLN A 97 -9.45 7.43 -10.35
N TYR A 98 -9.30 8.38 -9.44
CA TYR A 98 -9.77 9.74 -9.61
C TYR A 98 -8.72 10.74 -9.10
N GLY A 99 -8.18 11.54 -10.01
CA GLY A 99 -7.01 12.36 -9.72
C GLY A 99 -5.81 11.53 -9.26
N HIS A 100 -5.21 11.91 -8.15
CA HIS A 100 -4.06 11.23 -7.54
C HIS A 100 -4.45 10.15 -6.53
N ARG A 101 -5.70 9.69 -6.54
CA ARG A 101 -6.20 8.70 -5.58
C ARG A 101 -6.84 7.52 -6.27
N LEU A 102 -6.71 6.37 -5.62
CA LEU A 102 -7.49 5.17 -5.88
C LEU A 102 -8.60 5.08 -4.84
N TYR A 103 -9.77 4.68 -5.30
CA TYR A 103 -10.92 4.42 -4.47
C TYR A 103 -11.37 2.99 -4.72
N ALA A 104 -11.57 2.21 -3.66
CA ALA A 104 -12.06 0.84 -3.75
C ALA A 104 -13.29 0.66 -2.86
N VAL A 105 -14.40 0.22 -3.45
CA VAL A 105 -15.64 -0.10 -2.71
C VAL A 105 -15.54 -1.49 -2.14
N ILE A 106 -15.63 -1.61 -0.81
CA ILE A 106 -15.57 -2.87 -0.07
C ILE A 106 -16.91 -3.11 0.60
N ASN A 107 -17.76 -3.84 -0.10
CA ASN A 107 -19.20 -3.94 0.17
C ASN A 107 -19.54 -4.45 1.58
N CYS A 108 -19.12 -5.67 1.91
CA CYS A 108 -19.45 -6.29 3.19
C CYS A 108 -18.64 -5.72 4.36
N SER A 109 -17.62 -4.92 4.10
CA SER A 109 -16.93 -4.10 5.11
C SER A 109 -17.55 -2.71 5.25
N HIS A 110 -18.59 -2.39 4.48
CA HIS A 110 -19.34 -1.13 4.57
C HIS A 110 -18.48 0.13 4.41
N LYS A 111 -17.49 0.10 3.51
CA LYS A 111 -16.57 1.21 3.31
C LYS A 111 -16.16 1.40 1.86
N VAL A 112 -15.76 2.63 1.55
CA VAL A 112 -14.90 2.93 0.41
C VAL A 112 -13.50 3.20 0.96
N GLU A 113 -12.54 2.39 0.58
CA GLU A 113 -11.13 2.58 0.90
C GLU A 113 -10.53 3.62 -0.04
N VAL A 114 -9.82 4.60 0.50
CA VAL A 114 -9.17 5.67 -0.26
C VAL A 114 -7.67 5.55 -0.10
N MET A 115 -6.96 5.46 -1.22
CA MET A 115 -5.53 5.19 -1.30
C MET A 115 -4.85 6.19 -2.24
N ASP A 116 -3.55 6.32 -2.14
CA ASP A 116 -2.76 6.92 -3.21
C ASP A 116 -2.58 5.96 -4.40
N LEU A 117 -1.84 6.38 -5.43
CA LEU A 117 -1.64 5.56 -6.63
C LEU A 117 -0.68 4.38 -6.43
N GLN A 118 -0.01 4.29 -5.28
CA GLN A 118 0.78 3.15 -4.84
C GLN A 118 -0.02 2.20 -3.92
N ALA A 119 -1.34 2.43 -3.78
CA ALA A 119 -2.25 1.71 -2.88
C ALA A 119 -1.95 1.90 -1.39
N ARG A 120 -1.25 2.98 -0.98
CA ARG A 120 -1.09 3.32 0.43
C ARG A 120 -2.36 3.98 0.95
N HIS A 121 -2.78 3.58 2.14
CA HIS A 121 -4.00 4.08 2.79
C HIS A 121 -3.92 5.58 3.06
N ILE A 122 -4.94 6.32 2.62
CA ILE A 122 -5.14 7.75 2.93
C ILE A 122 -6.27 7.89 3.95
N GLY A 123 -7.35 7.13 3.78
CA GLY A 123 -8.54 7.19 4.62
C GLY A 123 -9.63 6.26 4.15
N GLN A 124 -10.76 6.28 4.83
CA GLN A 124 -11.94 5.50 4.42
C GLN A 124 -13.23 6.29 4.59
N ILE A 125 -14.24 5.94 3.81
CA ILE A 125 -15.59 6.48 3.89
C ILE A 125 -16.51 5.34 4.31
N GLU A 126 -17.15 5.46 5.47
CA GLU A 126 -18.09 4.45 5.97
C GLU A 126 -19.45 4.63 5.32
N LEU A 127 -19.92 3.62 4.59
CA LEU A 127 -21.19 3.62 3.89
C LEU A 127 -21.84 2.22 3.95
N PRO A 128 -23.09 2.11 4.42
CA PRO A 128 -23.73 0.80 4.62
C PRO A 128 -24.00 0.10 3.27
N ASN A 129 -23.51 -1.12 3.11
CA ASN A 129 -23.70 -1.94 1.90
C ASN A 129 -23.42 -1.19 0.59
N CYS A 130 -22.33 -0.41 0.54
CA CYS A 130 -21.90 0.33 -0.65
C CYS A 130 -21.57 -0.62 -1.82
N ARG A 131 -21.87 -0.18 -3.05
CA ARG A 131 -21.80 -1.06 -4.22
C ARG A 131 -20.85 -0.57 -5.31
N TYR A 132 -21.13 0.56 -5.91
CA TYR A 132 -20.37 1.13 -7.04
C TYR A 132 -20.23 2.62 -6.87
N MET A 133 -19.33 3.22 -7.64
CA MET A 133 -19.05 4.65 -7.53
C MET A 133 -18.94 5.33 -8.90
N ALA A 134 -19.16 6.63 -8.90
CA ALA A 134 -18.89 7.53 -10.03
C ALA A 134 -18.41 8.88 -9.51
N PHE A 135 -17.67 9.60 -10.33
CA PHE A 135 -17.10 10.90 -9.98
C PHE A 135 -17.61 12.02 -10.90
N TYR A 136 -17.78 13.21 -10.32
CA TYR A 136 -18.06 14.43 -11.07
C TYR A 136 -17.59 15.67 -10.29
N GLY A 137 -16.68 16.43 -10.88
CA GLY A 137 -16.05 17.57 -10.21
C GLY A 137 -15.31 17.13 -8.95
N ASP A 138 -15.59 17.80 -7.84
CA ASP A 138 -15.02 17.51 -6.51
C ASP A 138 -15.82 16.45 -5.71
N LYS A 139 -16.69 15.70 -6.38
CA LYS A 139 -17.64 14.79 -5.71
C LYS A 139 -17.50 13.36 -6.17
N LEU A 140 -17.67 12.48 -5.19
CA LEU A 140 -17.83 11.05 -5.34
C LEU A 140 -19.29 10.68 -5.05
N TYR A 141 -19.91 9.92 -5.94
CA TYR A 141 -21.25 9.34 -5.75
C TYR A 141 -21.13 7.84 -5.56
N VAL A 142 -21.77 7.32 -4.51
CA VAL A 142 -21.69 5.89 -4.16
C VAL A 142 -23.10 5.31 -4.02
N SER A 143 -23.41 4.28 -4.81
CA SER A 143 -24.64 3.50 -4.66
C SER A 143 -24.55 2.56 -3.46
N ALA A 144 -25.66 2.35 -2.76
CA ALA A 144 -25.70 1.51 -1.59
C ALA A 144 -27.07 0.85 -1.38
N TYR A 145 -27.07 -0.40 -0.91
CA TYR A 145 -28.30 -1.10 -0.56
C TYR A 145 -28.91 -0.63 0.77
N VAL A 146 -28.12 0.04 1.59
CA VAL A 146 -28.47 0.66 2.87
C VAL A 146 -28.75 -0.34 3.98
N GLY A 147 -29.82 -1.13 3.87
CA GLY A 147 -30.28 -2.03 4.93
C GLY A 147 -30.18 -3.51 4.57
N SER A 148 -31.12 -4.30 5.09
CA SER A 148 -31.16 -5.75 4.83
C SER A 148 -31.44 -6.03 3.37
N ILE A 149 -30.59 -6.84 2.73
CA ILE A 149 -30.77 -7.31 1.35
C ILE A 149 -32.00 -8.21 1.17
N ALA A 150 -32.53 -8.76 2.25
CA ALA A 150 -33.71 -9.62 2.24
C ALA A 150 -35.05 -8.86 2.41
N ASP A 151 -35.00 -7.56 2.73
CA ASP A 151 -36.19 -6.74 2.90
C ASP A 151 -36.67 -6.22 1.53
N PRO A 152 -37.85 -6.73 1.04
CA PRO A 152 -38.34 -6.35 -0.28
C PRO A 152 -38.88 -4.93 -0.37
N GLU A 153 -39.09 -4.25 0.74
CA GLU A 153 -39.56 -2.86 0.78
C GLU A 153 -38.40 -1.85 0.97
N MET A 154 -37.17 -2.35 1.20
CA MET A 154 -36.01 -1.52 1.42
C MET A 154 -35.56 -0.89 0.10
N LEU A 155 -35.65 0.43 0.01
CA LEU A 155 -35.05 1.19 -1.09
C LEU A 155 -33.57 1.46 -0.80
N GLY A 156 -32.77 1.45 -1.86
CA GLY A 156 -31.37 1.85 -1.78
C GLY A 156 -31.19 3.37 -1.83
N SER A 157 -29.94 3.79 -1.75
CA SER A 157 -29.56 5.21 -1.77
C SER A 157 -28.34 5.44 -2.65
N VAL A 158 -28.16 6.69 -3.03
CA VAL A 158 -26.89 7.22 -3.49
C VAL A 158 -26.41 8.26 -2.49
N TYR A 159 -25.15 8.14 -2.09
CA TYR A 159 -24.48 9.10 -1.23
C TYR A 159 -23.57 10.01 -2.05
N GLU A 160 -23.63 11.30 -1.82
CA GLU A 160 -22.67 12.29 -2.31
C GLU A 160 -21.61 12.52 -1.25
N VAL A 161 -20.35 12.35 -1.63
CA VAL A 161 -19.19 12.52 -0.78
C VAL A 161 -18.25 13.56 -1.37
N ASP A 162 -17.73 14.42 -0.55
CA ASP A 162 -16.70 15.39 -0.91
C ASP A 162 -15.33 14.67 -1.00
N THR A 163 -14.67 14.75 -2.16
CA THR A 163 -13.42 14.00 -2.39
C THR A 163 -12.23 14.53 -1.62
N ALA A 164 -12.23 15.79 -1.20
CA ALA A 164 -11.15 16.38 -0.40
C ALA A 164 -11.26 15.98 1.07
N THR A 165 -12.46 16.10 1.65
CA THR A 165 -12.70 15.86 3.08
C THR A 165 -13.13 14.43 3.41
N LEU A 166 -13.50 13.64 2.40
CA LEU A 166 -14.06 12.28 2.51
C LEU A 166 -15.34 12.21 3.35
N GLN A 167 -16.08 13.32 3.45
CA GLN A 167 -17.29 13.41 4.24
C GLN A 167 -18.53 13.29 3.37
N VAL A 168 -19.49 12.47 3.83
CA VAL A 168 -20.83 12.41 3.23
C VAL A 168 -21.52 13.75 3.39
N LYS A 169 -22.00 14.32 2.28
CA LYS A 169 -22.69 15.61 2.25
C LYS A 169 -24.20 15.46 2.08
N ARG A 170 -24.63 14.57 1.19
CA ARG A 170 -26.05 14.40 0.85
C ARG A 170 -26.37 12.92 0.58
N GLU A 171 -27.63 12.56 0.73
CA GLU A 171 -28.19 11.25 0.41
C GLU A 171 -29.47 11.42 -0.42
N VAL A 172 -29.66 10.58 -1.44
CA VAL A 172 -30.92 10.49 -2.19
C VAL A 172 -31.38 9.05 -2.28
N LYS A 173 -32.67 8.79 -2.05
CA LYS A 173 -33.29 7.47 -2.23
C LYS A 173 -33.52 7.22 -3.72
N VAL A 174 -33.32 5.95 -4.12
CA VAL A 174 -33.49 5.47 -5.51
C VAL A 174 -34.38 4.22 -5.56
N GLY A 175 -34.15 3.27 -6.46
CA GLY A 175 -34.87 2.01 -6.51
C GLY A 175 -34.28 0.95 -5.59
N HIS A 176 -34.67 -0.30 -5.84
CA HIS A 176 -34.22 -1.43 -5.03
C HIS A 176 -32.81 -1.87 -5.42
N GLN A 177 -31.94 -2.02 -4.41
CA GLN A 177 -30.60 -2.56 -4.55
C GLN A 177 -29.82 -1.93 -5.74
N PRO A 178 -29.49 -0.63 -5.65
CA PRO A 178 -28.82 0.08 -6.74
C PRO A 178 -27.38 -0.42 -6.92
N ASP A 179 -27.03 -0.74 -8.16
CA ASP A 179 -25.72 -1.21 -8.57
C ASP A 179 -24.95 -0.09 -9.32
N GLU A 180 -24.44 -0.35 -10.53
CA GLU A 180 -23.58 0.61 -11.23
C GLU A 180 -24.30 1.92 -11.57
N LEU A 181 -23.52 2.99 -11.58
CA LEU A 181 -23.99 4.35 -11.84
C LEU A 181 -23.03 5.08 -12.77
N CYS A 182 -23.56 6.04 -13.52
CA CYS A 182 -22.81 6.79 -14.52
C CYS A 182 -23.26 8.24 -14.58
N VAL A 183 -22.30 9.15 -14.68
CA VAL A 183 -22.58 10.59 -14.87
C VAL A 183 -22.64 10.93 -16.36
N LEU A 184 -23.71 11.63 -16.76
CA LEU A 184 -23.87 12.20 -18.09
C LEU A 184 -24.37 13.66 -17.96
N GLY A 185 -23.49 14.61 -18.30
CA GLY A 185 -23.75 16.03 -18.06
C GLY A 185 -23.92 16.34 -16.58
N ASP A 186 -25.02 16.95 -16.21
CA ASP A 186 -25.42 17.30 -14.85
C ASP A 186 -26.34 16.27 -14.19
N LYS A 187 -26.43 15.06 -14.74
CA LYS A 187 -27.28 13.98 -14.26
C LYS A 187 -26.48 12.74 -13.91
N LEU A 188 -26.93 12.04 -12.87
CA LEU A 188 -26.43 10.74 -12.48
C LEU A 188 -27.51 9.68 -12.75
N TYR A 189 -27.14 8.65 -13.49
CA TYR A 189 -27.96 7.51 -13.82
C TYR A 189 -27.56 6.34 -12.95
N VAL A 190 -28.52 5.66 -12.33
CA VAL A 190 -28.29 4.59 -11.35
C VAL A 190 -29.11 3.36 -11.68
N CYS A 191 -28.47 2.23 -11.94
CA CYS A 191 -29.13 0.95 -12.16
C CYS A 191 -29.77 0.46 -10.85
N ASN A 192 -31.07 0.22 -10.84
CA ASN A 192 -31.76 -0.42 -9.73
C ASN A 192 -31.95 -1.90 -10.10
N SER A 193 -31.12 -2.78 -9.55
CA SER A 193 -31.12 -4.18 -9.94
C SER A 193 -32.16 -5.02 -9.20
N GLY A 194 -32.34 -4.74 -7.91
CA GLY A 194 -33.06 -5.65 -7.03
C GLY A 194 -32.40 -7.02 -6.96
N GLY A 195 -31.07 -7.10 -7.17
CA GLY A 195 -30.32 -8.33 -7.50
C GLY A 195 -30.46 -9.49 -6.52
N TYR A 196 -30.73 -9.22 -5.22
CA TYR A 196 -31.00 -10.26 -4.22
C TYR A 196 -32.50 -10.49 -3.94
N LEU A 197 -33.38 -9.67 -4.56
CA LEU A 197 -34.84 -9.85 -4.41
C LEU A 197 -35.37 -10.87 -5.43
N THR A 198 -34.99 -12.12 -5.30
CA THR A 198 -35.44 -13.20 -6.18
C THR A 198 -36.98 -13.17 -6.34
N ASN A 199 -37.48 -13.17 -7.58
CA ASN A 199 -38.86 -12.95 -7.98
C ASN A 199 -39.43 -11.52 -7.91
N ARG A 200 -38.62 -10.54 -7.47
CA ARG A 200 -39.01 -9.10 -7.43
C ARG A 200 -37.88 -8.20 -7.89
N TYR A 201 -37.10 -8.65 -8.87
CA TYR A 201 -36.05 -7.82 -9.45
C TYR A 201 -36.59 -6.47 -9.93
N ASP A 202 -35.83 -5.40 -9.71
CA ASP A 202 -36.17 -4.09 -10.26
C ASP A 202 -35.86 -4.06 -11.78
N SER A 203 -36.37 -3.07 -12.48
CA SER A 203 -36.18 -2.91 -13.94
C SER A 203 -35.97 -1.46 -14.33
N THR A 204 -35.51 -0.65 -13.39
CA THR A 204 -35.47 0.80 -13.58
C THR A 204 -34.04 1.35 -13.48
N VAL A 205 -33.84 2.50 -14.08
CA VAL A 205 -32.70 3.38 -13.88
C VAL A 205 -33.21 4.68 -13.27
N SER A 206 -32.73 5.04 -12.10
CA SER A 206 -33.01 6.34 -11.48
C SER A 206 -32.15 7.42 -12.11
N VAL A 207 -32.74 8.59 -12.41
CA VAL A 207 -32.05 9.77 -12.90
C VAL A 207 -32.07 10.82 -11.82
N ILE A 208 -30.88 11.22 -11.36
CA ILE A 208 -30.68 12.20 -10.29
C ILE A 208 -30.12 13.48 -10.90
N ASP A 209 -30.73 14.62 -10.61
CA ASP A 209 -30.14 15.93 -10.88
C ASP A 209 -29.02 16.20 -9.88
N LEU A 210 -27.79 16.41 -10.34
CA LEU A 210 -26.61 16.54 -9.47
C LEU A 210 -26.60 17.87 -8.70
N ASN A 211 -27.23 18.92 -9.21
CA ASN A 211 -27.29 20.22 -8.53
C ASN A 211 -28.27 20.17 -7.36
N ALA A 212 -29.50 19.75 -7.61
CA ALA A 212 -30.53 19.60 -6.57
C ALA A 212 -30.29 18.36 -5.69
N PHE A 213 -29.61 17.36 -6.21
CA PHE A 213 -29.40 16.03 -5.64
C PHE A 213 -30.71 15.33 -5.27
N THR A 214 -31.61 15.28 -6.24
CA THR A 214 -32.93 14.65 -6.15
C THR A 214 -33.19 13.77 -7.35
N GLU A 215 -33.90 12.66 -7.17
CA GLU A 215 -34.38 11.84 -8.28
C GLU A 215 -35.45 12.65 -9.06
N VAL A 216 -35.18 12.87 -10.34
CA VAL A 216 -36.05 13.65 -11.22
C VAL A 216 -36.83 12.79 -12.21
N GLU A 217 -36.34 11.59 -12.49
CA GLU A 217 -36.96 10.65 -13.41
C GLU A 217 -36.58 9.21 -13.08
N LYS A 218 -37.38 8.26 -13.52
CA LYS A 218 -37.11 6.83 -13.45
C LYS A 218 -37.44 6.16 -14.78
N ILE A 219 -36.43 5.59 -15.42
CA ILE A 219 -36.53 4.98 -16.74
C ILE A 219 -36.71 3.49 -16.60
N THR A 220 -37.72 2.91 -17.25
CA THR A 220 -37.86 1.47 -17.34
C THR A 220 -36.96 0.92 -18.44
N VAL A 221 -36.10 -0.05 -18.10
CA VAL A 221 -35.17 -0.71 -19.03
C VAL A 221 -35.44 -2.22 -19.11
N GLY A 222 -34.48 -3.06 -18.93
CA GLY A 222 -34.65 -4.51 -18.77
C GLY A 222 -34.66 -4.91 -17.30
N LEU A 223 -35.07 -6.14 -17.01
CA LEU A 223 -35.12 -6.67 -15.66
C LEU A 223 -33.72 -6.89 -15.10
N ASN A 224 -33.48 -6.49 -13.83
CA ASN A 224 -32.23 -6.63 -13.13
C ASN A 224 -31.06 -5.90 -13.84
N PRO A 225 -31.14 -4.56 -14.05
CA PRO A 225 -30.06 -3.77 -14.62
C PRO A 225 -28.93 -3.67 -13.60
N ALA A 226 -27.75 -4.23 -13.93
CA ALA A 226 -26.63 -4.36 -12.98
C ALA A 226 -25.39 -3.58 -13.41
N ARG A 227 -25.10 -3.51 -14.72
CA ARG A 227 -23.93 -2.82 -15.27
C ARG A 227 -24.32 -1.68 -16.17
N MET A 228 -23.51 -0.60 -16.16
CA MET A 228 -23.73 0.56 -17.01
C MET A 228 -22.41 1.14 -17.48
N ARG A 229 -22.28 1.43 -18.79
CA ARG A 229 -21.13 2.15 -19.34
C ARG A 229 -21.60 3.23 -20.30
N LYS A 230 -20.90 4.34 -20.33
CA LYS A 230 -21.11 5.42 -21.27
C LYS A 230 -20.18 5.27 -22.48
N ASP A 231 -20.70 5.43 -23.70
CA ASP A 231 -19.90 5.52 -24.91
C ASP A 231 -19.47 6.97 -25.21
N ASN A 232 -18.63 7.15 -26.24
CA ASN A 232 -18.11 8.46 -26.63
C ASN A 232 -19.18 9.41 -27.20
N SER A 233 -20.36 8.90 -27.61
CA SER A 233 -21.49 9.67 -28.07
C SER A 233 -22.42 10.10 -26.93
N GLY A 234 -22.16 9.59 -25.70
CA GLY A 234 -23.00 9.87 -24.53
C GLY A 234 -24.15 8.87 -24.36
N HIS A 235 -24.24 7.82 -25.18
CA HIS A 235 -25.23 6.77 -24.92
C HIS A 235 -24.84 5.93 -23.71
N LEU A 236 -25.83 5.50 -22.94
CA LEU A 236 -25.63 4.61 -21.82
C LEU A 236 -26.03 3.17 -22.23
N TRP A 237 -25.07 2.26 -22.09
CA TRP A 237 -25.20 0.83 -22.34
C TRP A 237 -25.49 0.13 -21.01
N ILE A 238 -26.69 -0.44 -20.86
CA ILE A 238 -27.20 -0.99 -19.60
C ILE A 238 -27.36 -2.49 -19.76
N CYS A 239 -26.59 -3.26 -19.02
CA CYS A 239 -26.67 -4.72 -18.99
C CYS A 239 -27.71 -5.17 -17.97
N CYS A 240 -28.76 -5.81 -18.45
CA CYS A 240 -29.88 -6.33 -17.69
C CYS A 240 -29.77 -7.86 -17.59
N GLN A 241 -29.69 -8.41 -16.38
CA GLN A 241 -29.42 -9.83 -16.14
C GLN A 241 -30.66 -10.74 -16.30
N GLY A 242 -31.84 -10.15 -16.47
CA GLY A 242 -33.09 -10.91 -16.48
C GLY A 242 -33.45 -11.50 -15.10
N ASN A 243 -34.15 -12.62 -15.09
CA ASN A 243 -34.55 -13.27 -13.84
C ASN A 243 -34.00 -14.70 -13.69
N TYR A 244 -32.98 -15.03 -14.43
CA TYR A 244 -32.37 -16.36 -14.49
C TYR A 244 -33.37 -17.48 -14.88
N GLY A 245 -34.45 -17.10 -15.55
CA GLY A 245 -35.53 -17.96 -15.96
C GLY A 245 -36.11 -17.58 -17.33
N ASN A 246 -37.38 -17.17 -17.34
CA ASN A 246 -38.08 -16.82 -18.58
C ASN A 246 -37.77 -15.41 -19.13
N ALA A 247 -37.41 -14.45 -18.27
CA ALA A 247 -36.95 -13.16 -18.70
C ALA A 247 -35.43 -13.24 -19.00
N LYS A 248 -35.11 -13.20 -20.29
CA LYS A 248 -33.71 -13.35 -20.74
C LYS A 248 -32.89 -12.08 -20.50
N PRO A 249 -31.55 -12.21 -20.29
CA PRO A 249 -30.66 -11.07 -20.22
C PRO A 249 -30.61 -10.32 -21.55
N ASN A 250 -30.36 -9.03 -21.48
CA ASN A 250 -30.25 -8.15 -22.66
C ASN A 250 -29.46 -6.88 -22.33
N ILE A 251 -29.03 -6.18 -23.35
CA ILE A 251 -28.42 -4.84 -23.24
C ILE A 251 -29.42 -3.82 -23.76
N VAL A 252 -29.70 -2.80 -22.96
CA VAL A 252 -30.53 -1.65 -23.38
C VAL A 252 -29.63 -0.44 -23.55
N ILE A 253 -29.68 0.18 -24.72
CA ILE A 253 -28.92 1.38 -25.03
C ILE A 253 -29.88 2.55 -25.01
N ILE A 254 -29.57 3.58 -24.22
CA ILE A 254 -30.39 4.79 -24.12
C ILE A 254 -29.58 6.03 -24.46
N ASP A 255 -30.27 7.03 -25.06
CA ASP A 255 -29.81 8.41 -25.15
C ASP A 255 -30.67 9.26 -24.21
N ASN A 256 -30.01 9.87 -23.22
CA ASN A 256 -30.71 10.51 -22.10
C ASN A 256 -31.74 9.56 -21.47
N THR A 257 -33.03 9.72 -21.72
CA THR A 257 -34.10 8.89 -21.18
C THR A 257 -34.81 8.04 -22.23
N THR A 258 -34.35 8.10 -23.47
CA THR A 258 -34.98 7.42 -24.61
C THR A 258 -34.23 6.14 -24.97
N ALA A 259 -34.92 5.01 -25.01
CA ALA A 259 -34.33 3.76 -25.48
C ALA A 259 -34.11 3.81 -27.02
N LEU A 260 -32.86 3.64 -27.44
CA LEU A 260 -32.46 3.58 -28.84
C LEU A 260 -32.47 2.15 -29.38
N LYS A 261 -31.94 1.21 -28.60
CA LYS A 261 -31.72 -0.17 -29.02
C LYS A 261 -31.82 -1.14 -27.84
N ARG A 262 -32.31 -2.33 -28.12
CA ARG A 262 -32.18 -3.50 -27.26
C ARG A 262 -31.42 -4.59 -28.04
N ILE A 263 -30.42 -5.17 -27.41
CA ILE A 263 -29.64 -6.28 -27.94
C ILE A 263 -29.91 -7.49 -27.04
N GLU A 264 -30.46 -8.53 -27.62
CA GLU A 264 -30.84 -9.76 -26.91
C GLU A 264 -29.59 -10.66 -26.75
N THR A 265 -28.69 -10.28 -25.84
CA THR A 265 -27.47 -11.02 -25.53
C THR A 265 -27.18 -10.92 -24.04
N PRO A 266 -26.66 -11.99 -23.41
CA PRO A 266 -26.14 -11.94 -22.06
C PRO A 266 -24.98 -10.94 -21.94
N CYS A 267 -24.86 -10.28 -20.79
CA CYS A 267 -23.82 -9.32 -20.51
C CYS A 267 -23.40 -9.43 -19.04
N ALA A 268 -22.42 -10.25 -18.74
CA ALA A 268 -21.86 -10.32 -17.41
C ALA A 268 -20.98 -9.12 -17.09
N ASN A 269 -20.24 -8.62 -18.09
CA ASN A 269 -19.42 -7.42 -17.99
C ASN A 269 -19.32 -6.71 -19.34
N ILE A 270 -19.11 -5.41 -19.30
CA ILE A 270 -18.97 -4.56 -20.48
C ILE A 270 -17.85 -3.54 -20.29
N SER A 271 -17.03 -3.36 -21.33
CA SER A 271 -16.00 -2.31 -21.39
C SER A 271 -16.04 -1.66 -22.77
N ILE A 272 -16.01 -0.34 -22.82
CA ILE A 272 -16.10 0.42 -24.07
C ILE A 272 -14.78 1.14 -24.33
N GLN A 273 -14.23 0.92 -25.52
CA GLN A 273 -13.01 1.59 -25.97
C GLN A 273 -13.21 2.13 -27.41
N GLY A 274 -12.98 3.43 -27.58
CA GLY A 274 -13.20 4.10 -28.87
C GLY A 274 -14.65 3.98 -29.33
N THR A 275 -14.87 3.31 -30.46
CA THR A 275 -16.20 3.06 -31.04
C THR A 275 -16.68 1.62 -30.88
N THR A 276 -16.07 0.87 -29.95
CA THR A 276 -16.40 -0.56 -29.75
C THR A 276 -16.75 -0.84 -28.30
N ALA A 277 -17.89 -1.49 -28.08
CA ALA A 277 -18.32 -2.06 -26.81
C ALA A 277 -17.98 -3.57 -26.79
N TYR A 278 -17.11 -3.98 -25.88
CA TYR A 278 -16.76 -5.39 -25.63
C TYR A 278 -17.62 -5.91 -24.50
N VAL A 279 -18.19 -7.10 -24.70
CA VAL A 279 -19.19 -7.70 -23.82
C VAL A 279 -18.83 -9.16 -23.53
N ILE A 280 -18.79 -9.54 -22.27
CA ILE A 280 -18.70 -10.95 -21.87
C ILE A 280 -20.11 -11.55 -21.90
N ASP A 281 -20.35 -12.45 -22.85
CA ASP A 281 -21.51 -13.36 -22.86
C ASP A 281 -21.16 -14.60 -22.04
N ASN A 282 -21.59 -14.63 -20.80
CA ASN A 282 -21.28 -15.69 -19.84
C ASN A 282 -22.15 -16.94 -20.02
N GLU A 283 -23.23 -16.90 -20.79
CA GLU A 283 -24.00 -18.11 -21.13
C GLU A 283 -23.30 -18.92 -22.23
N ALA A 284 -22.66 -18.23 -23.18
CA ALA A 284 -21.94 -18.86 -24.28
C ALA A 284 -20.42 -18.98 -24.05
N ASN A 285 -19.88 -18.36 -23.01
CA ASN A 285 -18.44 -18.19 -22.75
C ASN A 285 -17.71 -17.57 -23.97
N VAL A 286 -18.24 -16.47 -24.48
CA VAL A 286 -17.63 -15.76 -25.62
C VAL A 286 -17.50 -14.28 -25.30
N LEU A 287 -16.44 -13.67 -25.83
CA LEU A 287 -16.36 -12.21 -25.93
C LEU A 287 -17.09 -11.77 -27.19
N ARG A 288 -17.96 -10.77 -27.07
CA ARG A 288 -18.62 -10.13 -28.20
C ARG A 288 -18.14 -8.70 -28.36
N ALA A 289 -18.21 -8.15 -29.55
CA ALA A 289 -17.94 -6.75 -29.81
C ALA A 289 -19.12 -6.14 -30.57
N PHE A 290 -19.49 -4.91 -30.21
CA PHE A 290 -20.55 -4.16 -30.86
C PHE A 290 -20.04 -2.75 -31.21
N SER A 291 -20.41 -2.27 -32.38
CA SER A 291 -20.18 -0.86 -32.76
C SER A 291 -21.04 0.06 -31.89
N THR A 292 -20.46 1.12 -31.34
CA THR A 292 -21.22 2.15 -30.61
C THR A 292 -21.89 3.17 -31.52
N ILE A 293 -21.62 3.09 -32.84
CA ILE A 293 -22.18 4.01 -33.84
C ILE A 293 -23.54 3.53 -34.33
N ASP A 294 -23.65 2.26 -34.69
CA ASP A 294 -24.88 1.68 -35.29
C ASP A 294 -25.42 0.45 -34.49
N PHE A 295 -24.76 0.12 -33.38
CA PHE A 295 -25.14 -0.95 -32.45
C PHE A 295 -25.17 -2.34 -33.08
N THR A 296 -24.37 -2.56 -34.15
CA THR A 296 -24.23 -3.85 -34.83
C THR A 296 -23.10 -4.67 -34.21
N GLU A 297 -23.26 -5.99 -34.19
CA GLU A 297 -22.21 -6.91 -33.75
C GLU A 297 -21.05 -6.89 -34.76
N GLN A 298 -19.83 -6.85 -34.25
CA GLN A 298 -18.59 -6.79 -34.99
C GLN A 298 -17.78 -8.07 -34.80
N PRO A 299 -16.95 -8.48 -35.78
CA PRO A 299 -16.01 -9.58 -35.59
C PRO A 299 -15.07 -9.31 -34.41
N GLN A 300 -14.82 -10.35 -33.61
CA GLN A 300 -13.98 -10.29 -32.43
C GLN A 300 -13.17 -11.59 -32.36
N PRO A 301 -11.80 -11.54 -32.43
CA PRO A 301 -10.96 -12.74 -32.56
C PRO A 301 -10.55 -13.39 -31.23
N VAL A 302 -10.73 -12.72 -30.08
CA VAL A 302 -10.31 -13.25 -28.78
C VAL A 302 -11.20 -14.44 -28.38
N ASP A 303 -10.61 -15.60 -28.14
CA ASP A 303 -11.33 -16.82 -27.77
C ASP A 303 -11.21 -17.11 -26.26
N ILE A 304 -12.34 -17.05 -25.56
CA ILE A 304 -12.46 -17.29 -24.12
C ILE A 304 -13.30 -18.55 -23.79
N LYS A 305 -13.53 -19.42 -24.79
CA LYS A 305 -14.37 -20.62 -24.60
C LYS A 305 -13.84 -21.59 -23.54
N ASN A 306 -12.53 -21.58 -23.30
CA ASN A 306 -11.89 -22.44 -22.31
C ASN A 306 -11.86 -21.85 -20.89
N TYR A 307 -12.39 -20.64 -20.69
CA TYR A 307 -12.51 -20.07 -19.36
C TYR A 307 -13.64 -20.78 -18.59
N GLU A 308 -13.42 -20.99 -17.30
CA GLU A 308 -14.47 -21.57 -16.46
C GLU A 308 -15.55 -20.53 -16.17
N HIS A 309 -15.13 -19.30 -15.76
CA HIS A 309 -16.03 -18.18 -15.52
C HIS A 309 -15.37 -16.87 -15.94
N PRO A 310 -15.52 -16.45 -17.22
CA PRO A 310 -15.06 -15.13 -17.66
C PRO A 310 -15.78 -14.05 -16.85
N TYR A 311 -15.00 -13.08 -16.27
CA TYR A 311 -15.56 -12.23 -15.23
C TYR A 311 -15.21 -10.75 -15.37
N GLY A 312 -13.99 -10.34 -15.05
CA GLY A 312 -13.51 -8.96 -15.22
C GLY A 312 -13.16 -8.66 -16.67
N LEU A 313 -13.41 -7.43 -17.10
CA LEU A 313 -13.13 -6.96 -18.47
C LEU A 313 -12.67 -5.50 -18.45
N LEU A 314 -11.54 -5.22 -19.09
CA LEU A 314 -11.07 -3.86 -19.34
C LEU A 314 -10.48 -3.76 -20.75
N ALA A 315 -11.08 -2.93 -21.60
CA ALA A 315 -10.54 -2.55 -22.89
C ALA A 315 -9.74 -1.25 -22.75
N THR A 316 -8.52 -1.23 -23.26
CA THR A 316 -7.65 -0.05 -23.31
C THR A 316 -7.39 0.35 -24.77
N SER A 317 -6.60 1.37 -25.03
CA SER A 317 -6.28 1.78 -26.40
C SER A 317 -5.50 0.72 -27.20
N ASP A 318 -4.81 -0.20 -26.50
CA ASP A 318 -3.83 -1.11 -27.08
C ASP A 318 -4.13 -2.59 -26.84
N VAL A 319 -4.78 -2.94 -25.74
CA VAL A 319 -5.04 -4.33 -25.34
C VAL A 319 -6.37 -4.51 -24.62
N LEU A 320 -6.79 -5.78 -24.55
CA LEU A 320 -7.90 -6.25 -23.73
C LEU A 320 -7.37 -7.03 -22.53
N TYR A 321 -7.81 -6.67 -21.34
CA TYR A 321 -7.62 -7.45 -20.13
C TYR A 321 -8.91 -8.19 -19.79
N ILE A 322 -8.81 -9.52 -19.61
CA ILE A 322 -9.96 -10.37 -19.28
C ILE A 322 -9.56 -11.28 -18.14
N THR A 323 -10.44 -11.44 -17.16
CA THR A 323 -10.18 -12.37 -16.06
C THR A 323 -11.05 -13.61 -16.13
N ASP A 324 -10.51 -14.72 -15.64
CA ASP A 324 -11.24 -15.95 -15.38
C ASP A 324 -11.31 -16.18 -13.87
N ALA A 325 -12.51 -16.11 -13.30
CA ALA A 325 -12.76 -16.31 -11.88
C ALA A 325 -12.76 -17.79 -11.46
N LYS A 326 -12.47 -18.71 -12.39
CA LYS A 326 -12.46 -20.14 -12.16
C LYS A 326 -13.78 -20.60 -11.49
N ASN A 327 -13.66 -21.34 -10.40
CA ASN A 327 -14.80 -21.87 -9.64
C ASN A 327 -15.28 -20.93 -8.50
N TYR A 328 -14.88 -19.64 -8.52
CA TYR A 328 -15.15 -18.63 -7.47
C TYR A 328 -14.57 -18.93 -6.08
N VAL A 329 -13.73 -19.95 -5.95
CA VAL A 329 -13.11 -20.36 -4.67
C VAL A 329 -11.59 -20.41 -4.78
N SER A 330 -11.09 -20.84 -5.94
CA SER A 330 -9.67 -20.86 -6.24
C SER A 330 -9.21 -19.55 -6.85
N SER A 331 -7.92 -19.29 -6.75
CA SER A 331 -7.30 -18.15 -7.43
C SER A 331 -7.66 -18.09 -8.90
N GLY A 332 -8.00 -16.90 -9.36
CA GLY A 332 -8.32 -16.63 -10.76
C GLY A 332 -7.08 -16.43 -11.63
N VAL A 333 -7.32 -16.01 -12.85
CA VAL A 333 -6.28 -15.67 -13.82
C VAL A 333 -6.65 -14.38 -14.54
N LEU A 334 -5.69 -13.49 -14.69
CA LEU A 334 -5.75 -12.32 -15.57
C LEU A 334 -5.06 -12.66 -16.88
N HIS A 335 -5.69 -12.35 -17.99
CA HIS A 335 -5.16 -12.53 -19.35
C HIS A 335 -5.08 -11.19 -20.08
N CYS A 336 -4.06 -11.00 -20.88
CA CYS A 336 -3.86 -9.84 -21.74
C CYS A 336 -3.87 -10.28 -23.21
N TYR A 337 -4.74 -9.66 -24.01
CA TYR A 337 -4.88 -9.94 -25.43
C TYR A 337 -4.65 -8.70 -26.29
N GLY A 338 -3.98 -8.89 -27.43
CA GLY A 338 -4.08 -7.96 -28.54
C GLY A 338 -5.48 -7.99 -29.18
N TYR A 339 -5.85 -6.91 -29.86
CA TYR A 339 -7.13 -6.84 -30.59
C TYR A 339 -7.18 -7.80 -31.80
N ASP A 340 -6.06 -8.40 -32.17
CA ASP A 340 -5.96 -9.46 -33.20
C ASP A 340 -6.27 -10.86 -32.64
N GLY A 341 -6.53 -10.98 -31.33
CA GLY A 341 -6.80 -12.24 -30.65
C GLY A 341 -5.57 -12.96 -30.10
N THR A 342 -4.37 -12.39 -30.25
CA THR A 342 -3.14 -12.94 -29.69
C THR A 342 -3.12 -12.76 -28.17
N GLU A 343 -2.95 -13.85 -27.43
CA GLU A 343 -2.66 -13.77 -25.99
C GLU A 343 -1.20 -13.38 -25.79
N HIS A 344 -0.97 -12.23 -25.16
CA HIS A 344 0.38 -11.73 -24.89
C HIS A 344 0.97 -12.41 -23.66
N TRP A 345 0.21 -12.48 -22.58
CA TRP A 345 0.61 -13.09 -21.31
C TRP A 345 -0.60 -13.35 -20.41
N SER A 346 -0.37 -14.12 -19.35
CA SER A 346 -1.34 -14.30 -18.26
C SER A 346 -0.67 -14.31 -16.90
N ALA A 347 -1.43 -13.95 -15.85
CA ALA A 347 -0.96 -13.91 -14.48
C ALA A 347 -2.00 -14.50 -13.52
N LYS A 348 -1.52 -15.24 -12.50
CA LYS A 348 -2.37 -15.76 -11.43
C LYS A 348 -2.79 -14.62 -10.49
N THR A 349 -4.09 -14.52 -10.21
CA THR A 349 -4.68 -13.48 -9.34
C THR A 349 -5.14 -14.05 -8.00
N GLY A 350 -5.72 -13.19 -7.14
CA GLY A 350 -6.58 -13.62 -6.04
C GLY A 350 -7.88 -14.27 -6.50
N ASP A 351 -8.72 -14.57 -5.53
CA ASP A 351 -10.01 -15.21 -5.76
C ASP A 351 -11.01 -14.18 -6.30
N ILE A 352 -11.72 -14.53 -7.36
CA ILE A 352 -12.76 -13.70 -8.00
C ILE A 352 -12.20 -12.33 -8.46
N PRO A 353 -11.28 -12.27 -9.43
CA PRO A 353 -10.75 -11.02 -9.97
C PRO A 353 -11.81 -10.29 -10.79
N GLY A 354 -12.61 -9.43 -10.16
CA GLY A 354 -13.81 -8.83 -10.74
C GLY A 354 -13.60 -7.48 -11.40
N HIS A 355 -12.68 -6.67 -10.87
CA HIS A 355 -12.56 -5.27 -11.26
C HIS A 355 -11.12 -4.90 -11.59
N LEU A 356 -10.96 -4.16 -12.68
CA LEU A 356 -9.68 -3.78 -13.25
C LEU A 356 -9.61 -2.25 -13.34
N CYS A 357 -8.51 -1.66 -12.88
CA CYS A 357 -8.27 -0.23 -12.97
C CYS A 357 -6.88 0.04 -13.54
N ARG A 358 -6.79 0.60 -14.74
CA ARG A 358 -5.55 1.10 -15.31
C ARG A 358 -5.20 2.43 -14.65
N VAL A 359 -4.00 2.55 -14.11
CA VAL A 359 -3.46 3.81 -13.61
C VAL A 359 -2.37 4.31 -14.55
N THR A 360 -2.42 5.59 -14.87
CA THR A 360 -1.39 6.28 -15.64
C THR A 360 -0.86 7.42 -14.79
N GLY A 361 0.43 7.69 -14.86
CA GLY A 361 1.02 8.85 -14.19
C GLY A 361 0.61 10.20 -14.82
N GLU A 362 -0.05 10.17 -15.98
CA GLU A 362 -0.63 11.36 -16.61
C GLU A 362 -2.06 11.55 -16.12
N TYR A 363 -2.31 12.68 -15.51
CA TYR A 363 -3.61 13.04 -14.96
C TYR A 363 -4.32 13.97 -15.92
N ASP A 364 -5.35 13.47 -16.63
CA ASP A 364 -6.38 14.34 -17.20
C ASP A 364 -7.25 14.84 -16.05
N LEU A 365 -6.74 15.83 -15.38
CA LEU A 365 -7.54 16.59 -14.43
C LEU A 365 -8.49 17.46 -15.20
N TYR A 366 -9.78 17.37 -14.90
CA TYR A 366 -10.64 18.55 -15.02
C TYR A 366 -9.87 19.70 -14.37
N PRO A 367 -9.68 20.84 -15.04
CA PRO A 367 -9.02 21.96 -14.42
C PRO A 367 -9.84 22.32 -13.18
N ASP A 368 -9.29 21.98 -12.03
CA ASP A 368 -9.83 22.39 -10.75
C ASP A 368 -9.78 23.92 -10.71
N THR A 369 -10.93 24.56 -10.90
CA THR A 369 -11.06 26.00 -10.83
C THR A 369 -11.02 26.51 -9.40
N THR A 370 -10.87 25.63 -8.43
CA THR A 370 -10.57 25.93 -7.03
C THR A 370 -9.19 25.35 -6.69
N LYS A 371 -8.13 25.94 -7.25
CA LYS A 371 -6.77 25.70 -6.72
C LYS A 371 -6.71 26.25 -5.30
N GLN A 372 -7.12 25.44 -4.32
CA GLN A 372 -6.37 25.36 -3.09
C GLN A 372 -5.12 24.55 -3.43
N ASP A 373 -4.00 25.17 -3.25
CA ASP A 373 -2.67 24.60 -3.42
C ASP A 373 -2.54 23.38 -2.48
N THR A 374 -2.91 22.18 -2.96
CA THR A 374 -2.68 20.93 -2.25
C THR A 374 -1.41 20.31 -2.79
N THR A 375 -0.32 21.04 -2.69
CA THR A 375 0.99 20.42 -2.60
C THR A 375 0.91 19.43 -1.44
N PRO A 376 1.27 18.15 -1.61
CA PRO A 376 1.29 17.24 -0.46
C PRO A 376 2.14 17.90 0.62
N VAL A 377 1.56 18.14 1.78
CA VAL A 377 2.31 18.67 2.92
C VAL A 377 3.04 17.47 3.50
N TYR A 378 4.25 17.26 3.03
CA TYR A 378 5.14 16.24 3.56
C TYR A 378 5.66 16.65 4.93
N SER A 379 5.88 15.66 5.78
CA SER A 379 6.54 15.88 7.06
C SER A 379 8.03 16.12 6.83
N PRO A 380 8.63 17.19 7.35
CA PRO A 380 10.09 17.35 7.29
C PRO A 380 10.82 16.29 8.14
N TYR A 381 10.12 15.53 8.97
CA TYR A 381 10.70 14.55 9.89
C TYR A 381 10.49 13.12 9.36
N ILE A 382 11.40 12.22 9.73
CA ILE A 382 11.19 10.79 9.49
C ILE A 382 9.86 10.34 10.07
N THR A 383 9.18 9.44 9.36
CA THR A 383 7.86 8.94 9.74
C THR A 383 7.86 7.45 10.04
N ARG A 384 8.90 6.73 9.61
CA ARG A 384 8.93 5.27 9.71
C ARG A 384 10.33 4.73 10.05
N VAL A 385 10.38 3.69 10.89
CA VAL A 385 11.54 2.83 11.11
C VAL A 385 11.24 1.45 10.52
N TYR A 386 12.07 1.01 9.58
CA TYR A 386 11.92 -0.26 8.86
C TYR A 386 12.64 -1.41 9.55
N GLU A 387 13.86 -1.13 10.05
CA GLU A 387 14.71 -2.13 10.69
C GLU A 387 15.44 -1.51 11.89
N TYR A 388 15.58 -2.30 12.95
CA TYR A 388 16.44 -1.98 14.08
C TYR A 388 17.19 -3.24 14.50
N VAL A 389 18.46 -3.29 14.16
CA VAL A 389 19.37 -4.42 14.44
C VAL A 389 20.61 -3.89 15.12
N PRO A 390 20.54 -3.60 16.43
CA PRO A 390 21.70 -3.10 17.16
C PRO A 390 22.73 -4.21 17.39
N ALA A 391 23.99 -3.82 17.47
CA ALA A 391 25.06 -4.67 17.96
C ALA A 391 25.00 -4.79 19.49
N MET A 392 25.79 -5.68 20.06
CA MET A 392 25.93 -5.82 21.50
C MET A 392 26.47 -4.52 22.11
N GLY A 393 25.73 -3.95 23.09
CA GLY A 393 26.09 -2.67 23.70
C GLY A 393 25.35 -2.35 24.99
N GLN A 394 25.87 -1.36 25.74
CA GLN A 394 25.40 -1.09 27.13
C GLN A 394 23.99 -0.51 27.21
N PHE A 395 23.48 0.15 26.17
CA PHE A 395 22.19 0.84 26.21
C PHE A 395 21.11 0.22 25.30
N ILE A 396 21.44 -0.79 24.53
CA ILE A 396 20.54 -1.36 23.51
C ILE A 396 19.23 -1.95 24.09
N ASN A 397 19.24 -2.43 25.33
CA ASN A 397 18.05 -2.94 26.02
C ASN A 397 17.31 -1.86 26.84
N THR A 398 17.76 -0.60 26.76
CA THR A 398 17.18 0.54 27.49
C THR A 398 16.83 1.74 26.60
N MET A 399 17.42 1.81 25.42
CA MET A 399 17.18 2.88 24.44
C MET A 399 16.95 2.33 23.02
N PRO A 400 15.69 1.94 22.72
CA PRO A 400 14.49 1.91 23.55
C PRO A 400 14.46 0.73 24.55
N ALA A 401 13.65 0.87 25.61
CA ALA A 401 13.57 -0.13 26.66
C ALA A 401 12.93 -1.44 26.15
N TYR A 402 13.65 -2.55 26.32
CA TYR A 402 13.13 -3.90 26.11
C TYR A 402 12.20 -4.30 27.24
N GLU A 403 11.09 -4.95 26.91
CA GLU A 403 10.15 -5.61 27.82
C GLU A 403 10.00 -7.09 27.46
N GLU A 404 9.69 -7.93 28.43
CA GLU A 404 9.49 -9.35 28.18
C GLU A 404 8.35 -9.59 27.17
N GLY A 405 8.65 -10.28 26.07
CA GLY A 405 7.73 -10.52 24.96
C GLY A 405 7.96 -9.62 23.73
N ASP A 406 8.87 -8.63 23.83
CA ASP A 406 9.28 -7.88 22.66
C ASP A 406 10.01 -8.74 21.63
N ASN A 407 9.80 -8.43 20.38
CA ASN A 407 10.46 -9.01 19.22
C ASN A 407 11.02 -7.90 18.30
N ALA A 408 11.61 -8.26 17.17
CA ALA A 408 12.20 -7.29 16.24
C ALA A 408 11.18 -6.22 15.78
N GLU A 409 9.95 -6.61 15.50
CA GLU A 409 8.89 -5.70 15.08
C GLU A 409 8.47 -4.72 16.18
N THR A 410 8.28 -5.22 17.41
CA THR A 410 7.93 -4.35 18.54
C THR A 410 9.05 -3.38 18.89
N MET A 411 10.30 -3.81 18.77
CA MET A 411 11.46 -2.93 18.99
C MET A 411 11.60 -1.89 17.88
N CYS A 412 11.35 -2.23 16.60
CA CYS A 412 11.25 -1.23 15.51
C CYS A 412 10.19 -0.18 15.80
N ARG A 413 8.98 -0.58 16.26
CA ARG A 413 7.92 0.38 16.63
C ARG A 413 8.31 1.27 17.81
N LYS A 414 9.04 0.74 18.80
CA LYS A 414 9.56 1.54 19.92
C LYS A 414 10.62 2.54 19.43
N CYS A 415 11.49 2.16 18.50
CA CYS A 415 12.41 3.08 17.84
C CYS A 415 11.63 4.19 17.10
N GLU A 416 10.63 3.82 16.31
CA GLU A 416 9.81 4.79 15.59
C GLU A 416 9.10 5.76 16.54
N GLN A 417 8.52 5.28 17.64
CA GLN A 417 7.92 6.13 18.67
C GLN A 417 8.93 7.09 19.32
N ALA A 418 10.20 6.69 19.41
CA ALA A 418 11.25 7.48 20.02
C ALA A 418 11.77 8.59 19.10
N ILE A 419 11.95 8.32 17.79
CA ILE A 419 12.71 9.21 16.90
C ILE A 419 11.92 9.74 15.70
N ALA A 420 10.72 9.21 15.39
CA ALA A 420 9.90 9.70 14.28
C ALA A 420 9.00 10.87 14.69
N ASN A 421 8.50 11.62 13.70
CA ASN A 421 7.54 12.71 13.88
C ASN A 421 8.00 13.78 14.91
N ASN A 422 9.30 14.09 14.93
CA ASN A 422 9.90 15.04 15.87
C ASN A 422 9.71 14.66 17.36
N ALA A 423 9.68 13.38 17.67
CA ALA A 423 9.42 12.89 19.03
C ALA A 423 10.52 13.25 20.05
N ARG A 424 11.75 13.57 19.56
CA ARG A 424 12.92 13.98 20.35
C ARG A 424 13.34 12.98 21.43
N GLY A 425 13.00 11.72 21.25
CA GLY A 425 13.59 10.63 22.02
C GLY A 425 14.96 10.25 21.48
N MET A 426 15.50 9.13 21.92
CA MET A 426 16.80 8.65 21.51
C MET A 426 16.82 7.13 21.43
N ILE A 427 17.56 6.58 20.47
CA ILE A 427 17.85 5.16 20.34
C ILE A 427 19.36 4.95 20.28
N CYS A 428 19.83 3.78 20.72
CA CYS A 428 21.24 3.39 20.71
C CYS A 428 21.45 2.23 19.73
N LEU A 429 22.48 2.31 18.89
CA LEU A 429 22.80 1.27 17.90
C LEU A 429 23.76 0.19 18.44
N GLY A 430 24.31 0.39 19.63
CA GLY A 430 25.32 -0.50 20.20
C GLY A 430 26.68 -0.40 19.52
N GLY A 431 27.52 -1.42 19.68
CA GLY A 431 28.87 -1.42 19.10
C GLY A 431 28.90 -1.43 17.57
N TRP A 432 30.11 -1.57 17.01
CA TRP A 432 30.32 -1.49 15.56
C TRP A 432 29.37 -2.38 14.75
N GLY A 433 28.80 -1.79 13.71
CA GLY A 433 27.93 -2.47 12.73
C GLY A 433 26.46 -2.48 13.12
N GLY A 434 26.09 -2.25 14.39
CA GLY A 434 24.68 -2.13 14.77
C GLY A 434 24.00 -0.97 14.05
N TYR A 435 22.76 -1.17 13.52
CA TYR A 435 22.14 -0.23 12.62
C TYR A 435 20.63 -0.02 12.83
N VAL A 436 20.16 1.09 12.30
CA VAL A 436 18.74 1.39 12.10
C VAL A 436 18.50 1.81 10.66
N THR A 437 17.36 1.39 10.08
CA THR A 437 16.90 1.83 8.76
C THR A 437 15.58 2.58 8.91
N PHE A 438 15.47 3.78 8.36
CA PHE A 438 14.30 4.64 8.45
C PHE A 438 14.03 5.38 7.14
N GLY A 439 12.88 6.04 7.05
CA GLY A 439 12.48 6.85 5.90
C GLY A 439 11.45 7.91 6.28
N PHE A 440 11.15 8.75 5.31
CA PHE A 440 10.16 9.82 5.37
C PHE A 440 8.82 9.33 4.79
N ASP A 441 7.80 10.19 4.76
CA ASP A 441 6.53 9.92 4.05
C ASP A 441 6.62 10.25 2.54
N HIS A 442 7.81 10.59 2.07
CA HIS A 442 8.16 10.93 0.69
C HIS A 442 9.62 10.57 0.41
N ALA A 443 9.99 10.54 -0.87
CA ALA A 443 11.39 10.45 -1.28
C ALA A 443 12.11 11.79 -1.05
N VAL A 444 13.27 11.76 -0.41
CA VAL A 444 14.10 12.96 -0.23
C VAL A 444 14.84 13.27 -1.52
N GLU A 445 14.55 14.41 -2.12
CA GLU A 445 15.19 14.86 -3.37
C GLU A 445 16.63 15.32 -3.14
N ASN A 446 17.52 14.96 -4.08
CA ASN A 446 18.89 15.48 -4.13
C ASN A 446 18.88 16.86 -4.81
N LYS A 447 19.08 17.91 -4.04
CA LYS A 447 19.13 19.30 -4.50
C LYS A 447 20.51 19.91 -4.32
N GLU A 448 20.67 21.17 -4.68
CA GLU A 448 21.92 21.90 -4.44
C GLU A 448 22.13 22.09 -2.93
N GLY A 449 23.21 21.57 -2.39
CA GLY A 449 23.60 21.66 -0.98
C GLY A 449 23.33 20.40 -0.18
N LYS A 450 23.03 20.57 1.11
CA LYS A 450 22.72 19.45 2.02
C LYS A 450 21.24 19.13 1.97
N ASP A 451 20.90 17.84 1.95
CA ASP A 451 19.53 17.36 1.79
C ASP A 451 18.91 16.87 3.10
N ILE A 452 19.72 16.24 3.95
CA ILE A 452 19.23 15.53 5.14
C ILE A 452 20.04 15.97 6.35
N GLN A 453 19.39 16.36 7.44
CA GLN A 453 20.02 16.48 8.76
C GLN A 453 19.71 15.24 9.59
N ILE A 454 20.73 14.61 10.22
CA ILE A 454 20.55 13.47 11.14
C ILE A 454 21.06 13.86 12.52
N LEU A 455 20.18 13.72 13.52
CA LEU A 455 20.40 14.19 14.88
C LEU A 455 20.96 13.07 15.77
N GLY A 456 22.04 13.36 16.46
CA GLY A 456 22.67 12.50 17.47
C GLY A 456 22.67 13.13 18.86
N ASN A 457 23.63 12.72 19.72
CA ASN A 457 23.82 13.29 21.04
C ASN A 457 25.23 13.87 21.29
N ALA A 458 26.06 13.93 20.25
CA ALA A 458 27.44 14.45 20.34
C ALA A 458 27.52 15.88 20.92
N PHE A 459 28.62 16.17 21.59
CA PHE A 459 28.88 17.51 22.13
C PHE A 459 30.38 17.81 22.12
N TYR A 460 30.73 19.09 21.99
CA TYR A 460 32.12 19.59 22.09
C TYR A 460 32.60 19.62 23.54
N MET A 461 33.85 19.22 23.76
CA MET A 461 34.51 19.46 25.03
C MET A 461 34.67 20.98 25.25
N SER A 462 34.50 21.44 26.49
CA SER A 462 34.61 22.87 26.83
C SER A 462 35.90 23.48 26.33
N GLY A 463 35.79 24.49 25.46
CA GLY A 463 36.93 25.22 24.87
C GLY A 463 37.62 24.49 23.69
N SER A 464 36.99 23.47 23.12
CA SER A 464 37.50 22.76 21.94
C SER A 464 36.37 22.57 20.91
N ASP A 465 36.69 22.69 19.64
CA ASP A 465 35.91 22.30 18.47
C ASP A 465 36.45 21.03 17.79
N THR A 466 37.52 20.49 18.32
CA THR A 466 38.26 19.35 17.77
C THR A 466 38.02 18.06 18.58
N TYR A 467 37.67 18.20 19.84
CA TYR A 467 37.49 17.09 20.77
C TYR A 467 36.15 17.22 21.51
N GLY A 468 35.55 16.07 21.80
CA GLY A 468 34.29 16.00 22.52
C GLY A 468 33.84 14.59 22.87
N SER A 469 32.54 14.37 22.97
CA SER A 469 31.91 13.08 22.84
C SER A 469 31.48 12.94 21.38
N SER A 470 32.09 12.02 20.67
CA SER A 470 31.83 11.73 19.26
C SER A 470 31.85 10.22 19.05
N GLU A 471 30.72 9.70 18.61
CA GLU A 471 30.50 8.25 18.41
C GLU A 471 30.02 8.01 16.97
N PRO A 472 30.92 8.24 15.96
CA PRO A 472 30.53 8.44 14.57
C PRO A 472 29.84 7.22 13.97
N GLY A 473 28.70 7.47 13.33
CA GLY A 473 27.95 6.53 12.51
C GLY A 473 28.07 6.84 11.02
N ILE A 474 28.25 5.82 10.19
CA ILE A 474 28.20 5.90 8.73
C ILE A 474 26.75 5.90 8.25
N VAL A 475 26.50 6.68 7.19
CA VAL A 475 25.19 6.79 6.54
C VAL A 475 25.20 6.07 5.20
N LEU A 476 24.25 5.16 5.03
CA LEU A 476 23.92 4.56 3.75
C LEU A 476 22.56 5.07 3.29
N VAL A 477 22.39 5.21 1.99
CA VAL A 477 21.13 5.59 1.37
C VAL A 477 20.73 4.57 0.30
N SER A 478 19.44 4.39 0.11
CA SER A 478 18.90 3.51 -0.92
C SER A 478 17.70 4.16 -1.57
N ARG A 479 17.53 3.87 -2.85
CA ARG A 479 16.33 4.21 -3.60
C ARG A 479 15.47 2.96 -3.72
N ASP A 480 14.16 3.14 -3.61
CA ASP A 480 13.16 2.08 -3.84
C ASP A 480 13.00 1.84 -5.36
N ASP A 481 13.98 1.17 -5.97
CA ASP A 481 14.02 0.93 -7.41
C ASP A 481 12.92 -0.02 -7.87
N ASN A 482 12.53 -0.96 -7.01
CA ASN A 482 11.48 -1.95 -7.30
C ASN A 482 10.09 -1.48 -6.83
N GLN A 483 9.98 -0.31 -6.18
CA GLN A 483 8.77 0.35 -5.69
C GLN A 483 7.91 -0.53 -4.77
N ASN A 484 8.56 -1.36 -3.96
CA ASN A 484 7.88 -2.23 -3.01
C ASN A 484 7.74 -1.61 -1.60
N GLY A 485 8.31 -0.43 -1.37
CA GLY A 485 8.30 0.26 -0.08
C GLY A 485 9.16 -0.40 0.99
N LEU A 486 10.09 -1.29 0.60
CA LEU A 486 10.99 -1.99 1.49
C LEU A 486 12.45 -1.63 1.21
N PRO A 487 13.32 -1.60 2.23
CA PRO A 487 14.73 -1.24 2.09
C PRO A 487 15.59 -2.43 1.61
N ASP A 488 15.17 -3.10 0.53
CA ASP A 488 15.81 -4.31 0.00
C ASP A 488 16.56 -4.10 -1.33
N ASP A 489 16.64 -2.84 -1.78
CA ASP A 489 17.40 -2.41 -2.95
C ASP A 489 18.88 -2.12 -2.65
N ILE A 490 19.60 -1.60 -3.64
CA ILE A 490 21.04 -1.32 -3.54
C ILE A 490 21.30 -0.16 -2.57
N TRP A 491 22.25 -0.37 -1.66
CA TRP A 491 22.72 0.64 -0.72
C TRP A 491 23.97 1.34 -1.22
N TYR A 492 24.03 2.66 -1.03
CA TYR A 492 25.15 3.53 -1.36
C TYR A 492 25.63 4.25 -0.10
N GLU A 493 26.95 4.30 0.12
CA GLU A 493 27.52 5.04 1.25
C GLU A 493 27.62 6.54 0.93
N LEU A 494 27.20 7.40 1.85
CA LEU A 494 27.50 8.83 1.79
C LEU A 494 28.91 9.05 2.31
N LYS A 495 29.81 9.40 1.40
CA LYS A 495 31.26 9.49 1.64
C LYS A 495 31.59 10.54 2.68
N GLY A 496 32.07 10.12 3.85
CA GLY A 496 32.54 10.99 4.91
C GLY A 496 34.06 11.33 4.77
N SER A 497 34.54 12.20 5.65
CA SER A 497 35.92 12.75 5.59
C SER A 497 37.03 11.68 5.75
N LEU A 498 36.75 10.54 6.37
CA LEU A 498 37.74 9.45 6.52
C LEU A 498 37.49 8.30 5.53
N TYR A 499 36.64 8.46 4.54
CA TYR A 499 36.36 7.39 3.56
C TYR A 499 37.64 6.92 2.86
N ASP A 500 38.50 7.87 2.38
CA ASP A 500 39.76 7.58 1.69
C ASP A 500 40.96 7.44 2.65
N ASP A 501 40.76 7.44 3.96
CA ASP A 501 41.83 7.24 4.92
C ASP A 501 42.36 5.79 4.80
N PRO A 502 43.69 5.57 4.66
CA PRO A 502 44.25 4.23 4.48
C PRO A 502 44.04 3.30 5.68
N LEU A 503 43.58 3.80 6.83
CA LEU A 503 43.23 3.00 8.01
C LEU A 503 41.74 2.67 8.07
N THR A 504 40.92 3.20 7.19
CA THR A 504 39.50 2.79 7.05
C THR A 504 39.45 1.42 6.37
N ASP A 505 38.82 0.45 7.02
CA ASP A 505 38.64 -0.91 6.50
C ASP A 505 37.20 -1.08 5.95
N HIS A 506 37.04 -1.02 4.63
CA HIS A 506 35.75 -1.09 3.95
C HIS A 506 35.09 -2.48 3.95
N HIS A 507 35.80 -3.52 4.37
CA HIS A 507 35.32 -4.91 4.35
C HIS A 507 35.43 -5.59 5.73
N PHE A 508 35.43 -4.81 6.80
CA PHE A 508 35.51 -5.32 8.14
C PHE A 508 34.27 -6.18 8.48
N THR A 509 34.49 -7.28 9.18
CA THR A 509 33.42 -8.16 9.64
C THR A 509 33.60 -8.46 11.12
N ARG A 510 32.52 -8.35 11.89
CA ARG A 510 32.49 -8.69 13.31
C ARG A 510 31.27 -9.52 13.67
N THR A 511 31.50 -10.59 14.44
CA THR A 511 30.45 -11.43 15.03
C THR A 511 30.39 -11.19 16.52
N TYR A 512 29.21 -10.89 17.03
CA TYR A 512 28.88 -10.80 18.45
C TYR A 512 28.16 -12.07 18.85
N THR A 513 28.53 -12.67 20.01
CA THR A 513 27.90 -13.88 20.49
C THR A 513 27.22 -13.63 21.84
N ARG A 514 26.06 -14.25 22.06
CA ARG A 514 25.34 -14.16 23.33
C ARG A 514 26.22 -14.67 24.51
N ALA A 515 27.01 -15.70 24.28
CA ALA A 515 27.96 -16.23 25.26
C ALA A 515 29.10 -15.25 25.58
N GLY A 516 29.38 -14.28 24.67
CA GLY A 516 30.34 -13.20 24.87
C GLY A 516 29.84 -12.04 25.72
N ASP A 517 28.54 -12.05 26.12
CA ASP A 517 27.92 -11.03 26.98
C ASP A 517 28.43 -11.13 28.42
N THR A 518 29.74 -10.96 28.59
CA THR A 518 30.44 -10.90 29.89
C THR A 518 30.82 -9.49 30.29
N LEU A 519 30.60 -8.51 29.38
CA LEU A 519 30.87 -7.09 29.60
C LEU A 519 29.77 -6.51 30.48
N GLN A 520 29.93 -6.58 31.79
CA GLN A 520 29.03 -5.90 32.72
C GLN A 520 29.54 -4.48 32.95
N ASN A 521 28.76 -3.51 32.54
CA ASN A 521 28.99 -2.13 32.94
C ASN A 521 28.86 -2.07 34.48
N PRO A 522 29.86 -1.57 35.24
CA PRO A 522 29.76 -1.44 36.68
C PRO A 522 28.61 -0.54 37.15
N PHE A 523 28.09 0.31 36.26
CA PHE A 523 27.01 1.23 36.55
C PHE A 523 25.63 0.72 36.08
N HIS A 524 25.58 -0.22 35.10
CA HIS A 524 24.34 -0.78 34.53
C HIS A 524 24.41 -2.30 34.53
N LYS A 525 23.61 -2.92 35.39
CA LYS A 525 23.53 -4.38 35.53
C LYS A 525 22.57 -5.00 34.51
N GLN A 526 22.74 -4.67 33.25
CA GLN A 526 21.87 -5.15 32.16
C GLN A 526 22.67 -5.99 31.17
N PRO A 527 22.03 -6.98 30.52
CA PRO A 527 22.65 -7.68 29.40
C PRO A 527 23.02 -6.68 28.27
N TYR A 528 24.17 -6.91 27.63
CA TYR A 528 24.62 -6.13 26.49
C TYR A 528 24.17 -6.72 25.16
N TYR A 529 23.81 -7.99 25.13
CA TYR A 529 23.26 -8.64 23.95
C TYR A 529 21.77 -8.28 23.78
N PRO A 530 21.28 -7.97 22.57
CA PRO A 530 19.86 -7.64 22.34
C PRO A 530 18.94 -8.77 22.78
N GLN A 531 18.05 -8.51 23.74
CA GLN A 531 17.27 -9.58 24.41
C GLN A 531 16.15 -10.15 23.52
N TRP A 532 15.69 -9.42 22.52
CA TRP A 532 14.65 -9.84 21.55
C TRP A 532 15.20 -10.66 20.39
N ILE A 533 16.50 -10.66 20.17
CA ILE A 533 17.14 -11.45 19.12
C ILE A 533 17.33 -12.88 19.64
N THR A 534 16.73 -13.85 18.96
CA THR A 534 16.79 -15.26 19.38
C THR A 534 18.06 -15.98 18.94
N ALA A 535 18.73 -15.49 17.90
CA ALA A 535 20.00 -16.03 17.44
C ALA A 535 21.10 -15.86 18.50
N ASP A 536 21.98 -16.84 18.62
CA ASP A 536 23.12 -16.79 19.56
C ASP A 536 24.30 -15.96 19.01
N GLU A 537 24.27 -15.64 17.72
CA GLU A 537 25.29 -14.86 17.03
C GLU A 537 24.66 -13.83 16.10
N ILE A 538 25.26 -12.64 16.04
CA ILE A 538 24.92 -11.57 15.11
C ILE A 538 26.20 -11.14 14.40
N THR A 539 26.22 -11.15 13.08
CA THR A 539 27.39 -10.77 12.27
C THR A 539 27.06 -9.54 11.43
N PHE A 540 27.94 -8.56 11.48
CA PHE A 540 27.89 -7.36 10.66
C PHE A 540 29.10 -7.29 9.72
N THR A 541 28.91 -6.71 8.55
CA THR A 541 29.97 -6.43 7.55
C THR A 541 29.77 -5.03 7.00
N GLY A 542 30.84 -4.24 6.93
CA GLY A 542 30.78 -2.85 6.45
C GLY A 542 32.10 -2.14 6.60
N ALA A 543 32.09 -0.82 6.42
CA ALA A 543 33.27 0.02 6.66
C ALA A 543 33.47 0.25 8.17
N LYS A 544 34.73 0.21 8.59
CA LYS A 544 35.15 0.52 9.96
C LYS A 544 36.17 1.66 9.91
N LEU A 545 35.89 2.73 10.65
CA LEU A 545 36.75 3.86 10.78
C LEU A 545 37.95 3.56 11.71
N PRO A 546 39.09 4.26 11.55
CA PRO A 546 40.18 4.18 12.50
C PRO A 546 39.75 4.68 13.88
N PRO A 547 40.44 4.25 14.97
CA PRO A 547 40.16 4.71 16.32
C PRO A 547 40.20 6.23 16.45
N GLN A 548 39.22 6.81 17.13
CA GLN A 548 39.10 8.26 17.36
C GLN A 548 39.40 8.67 18.81
N SER A 549 39.60 7.72 19.71
CA SER A 549 39.82 8.01 21.13
C SER A 549 41.28 8.41 21.41
N GLU A 550 41.44 9.50 22.10
CA GLU A 550 42.74 10.04 22.55
C GLU A 550 42.74 10.33 24.07
N LYS A 551 43.92 10.38 24.66
CA LYS A 551 44.09 10.82 26.05
C LYS A 551 44.66 12.21 26.11
N ILE A 552 43.86 13.19 26.55
CA ILE A 552 44.28 14.56 26.80
C ILE A 552 44.15 14.87 28.29
N ASN A 553 45.25 15.29 28.94
CA ASN A 553 45.24 15.61 30.38
C ASN A 553 44.67 14.48 31.28
N ASN A 554 44.93 13.22 30.92
CA ASN A 554 44.44 12.04 31.59
C ASN A 554 42.91 11.79 31.46
N GLN A 555 42.22 12.53 30.58
CA GLN A 555 40.82 12.33 30.19
C GLN A 555 40.74 11.65 28.84
N ASN A 556 39.88 10.64 28.70
CA ASN A 556 39.56 10.10 27.39
C ASN A 556 38.64 11.10 26.65
N VAL A 557 38.99 11.44 25.43
CA VAL A 557 38.23 12.31 24.53
C VAL A 557 38.21 11.66 23.16
N GLN A 558 37.16 11.91 22.40
CA GLN A 558 37.07 11.50 21.01
C GLN A 558 37.38 12.70 20.12
N ARG A 559 38.07 12.45 19.01
CA ARG A 559 38.31 13.43 17.97
C ARG A 559 37.00 13.61 17.17
N ILE A 560 36.59 14.85 17.01
CA ILE A 560 35.49 15.24 16.14
C ILE A 560 35.97 15.14 14.69
N LEU A 561 35.24 14.42 13.84
CA LEU A 561 35.54 14.27 12.43
C LEU A 561 35.04 15.48 11.62
N GLU A 562 35.57 15.68 10.44
CA GLU A 562 35.34 16.91 9.68
C GLU A 562 33.88 16.99 9.16
N TYR A 563 33.40 15.95 8.46
CA TYR A 563 32.03 15.86 7.93
C TYR A 563 31.64 14.41 7.61
N GLY A 564 30.31 14.16 7.42
CA GLY A 564 29.76 12.94 6.83
C GLY A 564 29.53 11.81 7.83
N TYR A 565 29.39 12.12 9.13
CA TYR A 565 29.11 11.12 10.17
C TYR A 565 28.02 11.61 11.11
N VAL A 566 27.11 10.69 11.45
CA VAL A 566 26.07 10.90 12.47
C VAL A 566 26.73 10.84 13.84
N ASP A 567 26.15 11.53 14.84
CA ASP A 567 26.60 11.53 16.23
C ASP A 567 28.08 11.90 16.41
N ASN A 568 28.54 12.78 15.55
CA ASN A 568 29.92 13.27 15.50
C ASN A 568 30.04 14.73 15.95
N LYS A 569 29.05 15.55 15.59
CA LYS A 569 28.97 16.96 15.98
C LYS A 569 27.66 17.26 16.69
N PRO A 570 27.60 18.31 17.53
CA PRO A 570 26.36 18.68 18.22
C PRO A 570 25.24 19.05 17.24
N ASN A 571 23.98 18.74 17.59
CA ASN A 571 22.80 19.08 16.78
C ASN A 571 22.64 20.59 16.52
N SER A 572 23.30 21.45 17.31
CA SER A 572 23.38 22.90 17.09
C SER A 572 24.31 23.32 15.94
N ASP A 573 25.20 22.43 15.51
CA ASP A 573 26.01 22.60 14.28
C ASP A 573 25.23 21.92 13.13
N GLN A 574 24.25 22.65 12.59
CA GLN A 574 23.38 22.11 11.54
C GLN A 574 24.19 21.69 10.30
N ASP A 575 25.20 22.47 9.89
CA ASP A 575 26.03 22.08 8.75
C ASP A 575 26.80 20.79 9.02
N GLY A 576 27.33 20.66 10.23
CA GLY A 576 28.10 19.50 10.66
C GLY A 576 27.31 18.22 10.86
N THR A 577 25.98 18.30 11.03
CA THR A 577 25.06 17.17 11.19
C THR A 577 24.23 16.90 9.93
N SER A 578 24.50 17.62 8.82
CA SER A 578 23.76 17.49 7.57
C SER A 578 24.59 16.78 6.50
N PHE A 579 23.89 16.06 5.63
CA PHE A 579 24.40 15.16 4.61
C PHE A 579 23.87 15.58 3.24
N ASP A 580 24.70 15.41 2.22
CA ASP A 580 24.40 15.66 0.81
C ASP A 580 24.30 14.30 0.09
N ILE A 581 23.18 14.04 -0.57
CA ILE A 581 22.95 12.80 -1.32
C ILE A 581 23.96 12.65 -2.46
N SER A 582 24.51 13.76 -2.98
CA SER A 582 25.55 13.73 -4.02
C SER A 582 26.88 13.12 -3.56
N TRP A 583 27.07 12.90 -2.26
CA TRP A 583 28.22 12.16 -1.72
C TRP A 583 28.13 10.64 -1.90
N ALA A 584 27.06 10.13 -2.49
CA ALA A 584 26.81 8.70 -2.66
C ALA A 584 27.90 8.03 -3.52
N VAL A 585 28.42 6.90 -3.02
CA VAL A 585 29.35 6.03 -3.73
C VAL A 585 28.84 4.59 -3.74
N ASP A 586 29.19 3.84 -4.80
CA ASP A 586 28.94 2.41 -4.89
C ASP A 586 29.94 1.57 -4.06
N ALA A 587 29.78 0.26 -4.05
CA ALA A 587 30.65 -0.67 -3.33
C ALA A 587 32.13 -0.63 -3.78
N ASP A 588 32.41 -0.10 -4.97
CA ASP A 588 33.76 0.10 -5.49
C ASP A 588 34.31 1.53 -5.20
N GLY A 589 33.54 2.36 -4.49
CA GLY A 589 33.89 3.76 -4.17
C GLY A 589 33.71 4.75 -5.33
N ARG A 590 32.97 4.37 -6.38
CA ARG A 590 32.71 5.25 -7.52
C ARG A 590 31.50 6.13 -7.21
N PRO A 591 31.55 7.43 -7.52
CA PRO A 591 30.42 8.33 -7.32
C PRO A 591 29.17 7.87 -8.08
N VAL A 592 28.02 7.91 -7.43
CA VAL A 592 26.71 7.57 -7.99
C VAL A 592 25.82 8.80 -7.96
N ASN A 593 25.16 9.10 -9.07
CA ASN A 593 24.20 10.20 -9.14
C ASN A 593 22.80 9.70 -8.81
N LEU A 594 22.36 9.91 -7.59
CA LEU A 594 21.00 9.65 -7.13
C LEU A 594 20.18 10.93 -7.24
N LEU A 595 19.00 10.89 -7.85
CA LEU A 595 18.09 12.04 -7.93
C LEU A 595 17.26 12.20 -6.64
N HIS A 596 17.06 11.12 -5.92
CA HIS A 596 16.35 11.05 -4.64
C HIS A 596 16.75 9.77 -3.90
N VAL A 597 16.37 9.69 -2.63
CA VAL A 597 16.50 8.49 -1.80
C VAL A 597 15.22 8.26 -1.00
N ASP A 598 14.86 6.99 -0.79
CA ASP A 598 13.65 6.57 -0.06
C ASP A 598 13.99 6.03 1.32
N PHE A 599 15.17 5.40 1.46
CA PHE A 599 15.62 4.77 2.69
C PHE A 599 16.99 5.28 3.12
N ILE A 600 17.15 5.43 4.42
CA ILE A 600 18.39 5.83 5.06
C ILE A 600 18.74 4.80 6.12
N ARG A 601 19.97 4.32 6.12
CA ARG A 601 20.52 3.44 7.17
C ARG A 601 21.70 4.12 7.83
N VAL A 602 21.71 4.08 9.14
CA VAL A 602 22.85 4.54 9.96
C VAL A 602 23.36 3.36 10.75
N TYR A 603 24.68 3.16 10.76
CA TYR A 603 25.31 2.15 11.60
C TYR A 603 26.53 2.70 12.33
N THR A 604 26.83 2.15 13.54
CA THR A 604 28.01 2.52 14.32
C THR A 604 29.29 2.19 13.56
N ALA A 605 30.14 3.18 13.30
CA ALA A 605 31.30 3.05 12.42
C ALA A 605 32.61 2.73 13.14
N ILE A 606 32.68 2.85 14.48
CA ILE A 606 33.88 2.65 15.29
C ILE A 606 33.75 1.38 16.15
N ASP A 607 34.90 0.69 16.31
CA ASP A 607 35.01 -0.49 17.15
C ASP A 607 35.95 -0.21 18.33
N GLU A 608 35.46 0.56 19.30
CA GLU A 608 36.23 0.98 20.46
C GLU A 608 35.48 0.71 21.78
N VAL A 609 36.23 0.30 22.80
CA VAL A 609 35.73 0.12 24.16
C VAL A 609 36.63 0.90 25.12
N LEU A 610 36.03 1.86 25.80
CA LEU A 610 36.75 2.68 26.78
C LEU A 610 36.55 2.13 28.19
N SER A 611 37.63 2.11 28.99
CA SER A 611 37.59 1.55 30.36
C SER A 611 36.66 2.31 31.32
N ALA A 612 36.35 3.56 31.02
CA ALA A 612 35.54 4.44 31.88
C ALA A 612 34.08 4.56 31.44
N THR A 613 33.80 4.49 30.12
CA THR A 613 32.48 4.74 29.55
C THR A 613 31.86 3.52 28.86
N GLY A 614 32.61 2.45 28.64
CA GLY A 614 32.15 1.25 27.93
C GLY A 614 32.46 1.30 26.43
N GLU A 615 31.69 0.56 25.64
CA GLU A 615 31.78 0.66 24.19
C GLU A 615 31.27 2.01 23.72
N LEU A 616 31.81 2.47 22.59
CA LEU A 616 31.31 3.64 21.89
C LEU A 616 30.21 3.18 20.92
N SER A 617 29.05 3.79 21.05
CA SER A 617 27.84 3.44 20.29
C SER A 617 27.19 4.70 19.72
N THR A 618 26.82 4.65 18.46
CA THR A 618 26.11 5.78 17.83
C THR A 618 24.67 5.87 18.35
N GLU A 619 24.27 7.05 18.80
CA GLU A 619 22.91 7.37 19.21
C GLU A 619 22.21 8.23 18.16
N LEU A 620 20.89 7.99 17.98
CA LEU A 620 20.03 8.77 17.08
C LEU A 620 18.84 9.36 17.82
N GLN A 621 18.50 10.63 17.45
CA GLN A 621 17.32 11.35 17.92
C GLN A 621 16.29 11.61 16.80
N GLY A 622 16.63 11.39 15.55
CA GLY A 622 15.77 11.58 14.39
C GLY A 622 16.49 12.08 13.16
N ALA A 623 15.75 12.37 12.10
CA ALA A 623 16.27 13.02 10.89
C ALA A 623 15.24 13.99 10.31
N ILE A 624 15.73 14.94 9.51
CA ILE A 624 14.98 16.06 8.95
C ILE A 624 15.34 16.19 7.47
N ASP A 625 14.33 16.22 6.60
CA ASP A 625 14.50 16.70 5.22
C ASP A 625 14.63 18.23 5.24
N LEU A 626 15.75 18.73 4.69
CA LEU A 626 16.07 20.15 4.71
C LEU A 626 15.36 20.95 3.62
N HIS A 627 14.69 20.30 2.69
CA HIS A 627 13.96 20.92 1.58
C HIS A 627 12.48 21.17 1.88
N ILE A 628 11.97 20.68 3.01
CA ILE A 628 10.60 20.85 3.48
C ILE A 628 10.60 21.90 4.62
N GLU A 629 9.71 22.88 4.54
CA GLU A 629 9.54 23.87 5.61
C GLU A 629 9.05 23.21 6.91
N GLN A 630 9.68 23.56 8.05
CA GLN A 630 9.41 23.01 9.38
C GLN A 630 8.15 23.61 10.01
#